data_d6145137d5ced55a5ecce81b7992a079
#
_entry.id   d6145137d5ced55a5ecce81b7992a079
#
_cell.length_a   1.000
_cell.length_b   1.000
_cell.length_c   1.000
_cell.angle_alpha   90.00
_cell.angle_beta   90.00
_cell.angle_gamma   90.00
#
_symmetry.space_group_name_H-M   'P 1'
#
loop_
_entity.id
_entity.type
_entity.pdbx_description
1 polymer ?
#
loop_
_entity_poly.entity_id
_entity_poly.type
_entity_poly.pdbx_seq_one_letter_code
_entity_poly.pdbx_strand_id
1 'polypeptide(L)'
;MRKLDEKRELLYVIRTLDVLMSSGVGLEAALHTIGKGGYGIISEDFSTMMKRLVKGTGGGLDKELKTMMKKAESKGYKRLLNTLYTNVTQNTDLVDTLKKQGTRMEEERSEEVEKYIEELGGVPETLLSIGMIGPIILAIVGLVPQLMSGDLGAFMSLPEASVINTVVNIGLFMTLV
;
A
#
# COMPACT_ATOMS: atom_id res chain seq x y z
N MET A 1 13.04 1.36 6.71
CA MET A 1 12.23 2.44 7.27
C MET A 1 12.23 3.68 6.36
N ARG A 2 13.38 4.28 6.05
CA ARG A 2 13.48 5.49 5.20
C ARG A 2 12.67 5.45 3.89
N LYS A 3 12.72 4.36 3.14
CA LYS A 3 11.97 4.20 1.88
C LYS A 3 10.46 4.30 2.03
N LEU A 4 9.91 3.80 3.14
CA LEU A 4 8.46 3.87 3.42
C LEU A 4 8.06 5.29 3.82
N ASP A 5 8.88 5.94 4.64
CA ASP A 5 8.64 7.32 5.06
C ASP A 5 8.71 8.26 3.85
N GLU A 6 9.73 8.12 2.98
CA GLU A 6 9.81 8.84 1.71
C GLU A 6 8.56 8.61 0.84
N LYS A 7 8.06 7.37 0.71
CA LYS A 7 6.87 7.06 -0.11
C LYS A 7 5.61 7.72 0.45
N ARG A 8 5.44 7.69 1.78
CA ARG A 8 4.24 8.22 2.46
C ARG A 8 4.14 9.73 2.37
N GLU A 9 5.25 10.44 2.49
CA GLU A 9 5.31 11.90 2.54
C GLU A 9 5.39 12.54 1.16
N LEU A 10 5.89 11.80 0.18
CA LEU A 10 6.18 12.29 -1.16
C LEU A 10 4.98 12.94 -1.86
N LEU A 11 3.79 12.36 -1.74
CA LEU A 11 2.59 12.91 -2.38
C LEU A 11 2.26 14.31 -1.86
N TYR A 12 2.36 14.51 -0.55
CA TYR A 12 2.10 15.82 0.08
C TYR A 12 3.13 16.85 -0.38
N VAL A 13 4.41 16.45 -0.46
CA VAL A 13 5.48 17.32 -0.97
C VAL A 13 5.25 17.73 -2.41
N ILE A 14 4.88 16.78 -3.29
CA ILE A 14 4.59 17.08 -4.71
C ILE A 14 3.40 18.04 -4.83
N ARG A 15 2.32 17.82 -4.06
CA ARG A 15 1.15 18.71 -4.06
C ARG A 15 1.49 20.10 -3.54
N THR A 16 2.27 20.21 -2.47
CA THR A 16 2.70 21.50 -1.95
C THR A 16 3.59 22.24 -2.95
N LEU A 17 4.52 21.53 -3.61
CA LEU A 17 5.33 22.12 -4.68
C LEU A 17 4.48 22.59 -5.86
N ASP A 18 3.52 21.78 -6.31
CA ASP A 18 2.59 22.13 -7.38
C ASP A 18 1.83 23.42 -7.06
N VAL A 19 1.24 23.51 -5.86
CA VAL A 19 0.52 24.72 -5.42
C VAL A 19 1.42 25.94 -5.33
N LEU A 20 2.60 25.84 -4.73
CA LEU A 20 3.53 26.94 -4.59
C LEU A 20 4.04 27.43 -5.95
N MET A 21 4.42 26.51 -6.83
CA MET A 21 4.91 26.86 -8.16
C MET A 21 3.79 27.42 -9.05
N SER A 22 2.58 26.88 -8.97
CA SER A 22 1.40 27.39 -9.69
C SER A 22 0.98 28.79 -9.21
N SER A 23 1.26 29.14 -7.96
CA SER A 23 1.04 30.50 -7.41
C SER A 23 2.16 31.50 -7.75
N GLY A 24 3.14 31.10 -8.55
CA GLY A 24 4.25 31.96 -8.99
C GLY A 24 5.41 32.07 -7.98
N VAL A 25 5.43 31.22 -6.95
CA VAL A 25 6.58 31.14 -6.00
C VAL A 25 7.77 30.54 -6.73
N GLY A 26 8.93 31.18 -6.67
CA GLY A 26 10.15 30.64 -7.27
C GLY A 26 10.59 29.32 -6.63
N LEU A 27 11.25 28.45 -7.43
CA LEU A 27 11.64 27.11 -7.00
C LEU A 27 12.41 27.08 -5.67
N GLU A 28 13.41 27.97 -5.50
CA GLU A 28 14.22 28.01 -4.26
C GLU A 28 13.37 28.32 -3.02
N ALA A 29 12.43 29.29 -3.15
CA ALA A 29 11.51 29.64 -2.07
C ALA A 29 10.54 28.49 -1.76
N ALA A 30 10.06 27.81 -2.79
CA ALA A 30 9.21 26.62 -2.63
C ALA A 30 9.97 25.50 -1.90
N LEU A 31 11.21 25.19 -2.30
CA LEU A 31 12.05 24.19 -1.63
C LEU A 31 12.38 24.58 -0.18
N HIS A 32 12.60 25.86 0.10
CA HIS A 32 12.77 26.34 1.45
C HIS A 32 11.51 26.14 2.31
N THR A 33 10.34 26.39 1.74
CA THR A 33 9.05 26.16 2.40
C THR A 33 8.84 24.68 2.71
N ILE A 34 9.16 23.77 1.78
CA ILE A 34 9.14 22.33 2.01
C ILE A 34 10.11 21.94 3.14
N GLY A 35 11.32 22.50 3.14
CA GLY A 35 12.31 22.22 4.20
C GLY A 35 11.84 22.63 5.60
N LYS A 36 10.91 23.57 5.72
CA LYS A 36 10.27 24.00 6.98
C LYS A 36 8.93 23.33 7.25
N GLY A 37 8.35 22.67 6.26
CA GLY A 37 6.95 22.21 6.29
C GLY A 37 6.65 20.97 7.14
N GLY A 38 7.67 20.34 7.75
CA GLY A 38 7.44 19.19 8.64
C GLY A 38 7.03 17.89 7.91
N TYR A 39 7.39 17.74 6.64
CA TYR A 39 7.19 16.50 5.86
C TYR A 39 8.30 15.49 6.14
N GLY A 40 8.53 15.19 7.43
CA GLY A 40 9.47 14.20 7.93
C GLY A 40 10.85 14.24 7.28
N ILE A 41 11.32 13.08 6.81
CA ILE A 41 12.65 12.91 6.21
C ILE A 41 12.89 13.79 4.98
N ILE A 42 11.86 13.99 4.16
CA ILE A 42 11.97 14.82 2.96
C ILE A 42 12.23 16.29 3.34
N SER A 43 11.52 16.82 4.35
CA SER A 43 11.76 18.17 4.86
C SER A 43 13.15 18.32 5.46
N GLU A 44 13.65 17.32 6.19
CA GLU A 44 14.99 17.33 6.74
C GLU A 44 16.06 17.38 5.65
N ASP A 45 15.89 16.60 4.58
CA ASP A 45 16.77 16.57 3.43
C ASP A 45 16.82 17.96 2.74
N PHE A 46 15.66 18.56 2.46
CA PHE A 46 15.58 19.91 1.86
C PHE A 46 16.10 21.00 2.81
N SER A 47 15.78 20.94 4.10
CA SER A 47 16.31 21.87 5.10
C SER A 47 17.84 21.84 5.16
N THR A 48 18.41 20.64 5.16
CA THR A 48 19.87 20.45 5.17
C THR A 48 20.51 20.96 3.90
N MET A 49 19.89 20.71 2.75
CA MET A 49 20.33 21.24 1.45
C MET A 49 20.33 22.77 1.45
N MET A 50 19.22 23.39 1.86
CA MET A 50 19.09 24.85 1.90
C MET A 50 20.11 25.50 2.84
N LYS A 51 20.35 24.89 4.01
CA LYS A 51 21.40 25.35 4.95
C LYS A 51 22.79 25.35 4.32
N ARG A 52 23.13 24.34 3.49
CA ARG A 52 24.43 24.26 2.79
C ARG A 52 24.53 25.32 1.69
N LEU A 53 23.43 25.54 0.93
CA LEU A 53 23.38 26.56 -0.10
C LEU A 53 23.59 27.95 0.50
N VAL A 54 22.89 28.30 1.59
CA VAL A 54 23.04 29.59 2.28
C VAL A 54 24.44 29.79 2.87
N LYS A 55 25.06 28.72 3.39
CA LYS A 55 26.44 28.77 3.90
C LYS A 55 27.52 28.80 2.82
N GLY A 56 27.15 28.68 1.55
CA GLY A 56 28.10 28.64 0.44
C GLY A 56 28.97 27.36 0.40
N THR A 57 28.66 26.36 1.23
CA THR A 57 29.40 25.09 1.27
C THR A 57 28.86 24.08 0.25
N GLY A 58 27.70 24.34 -0.35
CA GLY A 58 27.11 23.58 -1.44
C GLY A 58 27.62 24.08 -2.79
N GLY A 59 27.80 23.21 -3.75
CA GLY A 59 28.30 23.56 -5.08
C GLY A 59 27.22 24.07 -6.05
N GLY A 60 26.09 24.59 -5.54
CA GLY A 60 24.92 24.99 -6.33
C GLY A 60 23.73 24.03 -6.14
N LEU A 61 22.53 24.51 -6.48
CA LEU A 61 21.29 23.74 -6.31
C LEU A 61 21.31 22.42 -7.13
N ASP A 62 21.89 22.47 -8.33
CA ASP A 62 22.05 21.31 -9.21
C ASP A 62 22.89 20.19 -8.58
N LYS A 63 24.02 20.53 -7.97
CA LYS A 63 24.91 19.55 -7.31
C LYS A 63 24.29 18.96 -6.05
N GLU A 64 23.60 19.80 -5.27
CA GLU A 64 22.91 19.35 -4.06
C GLU A 64 21.76 18.40 -4.40
N LEU A 65 20.93 18.71 -5.41
CA LEU A 65 19.87 17.82 -5.89
C LEU A 65 20.44 16.47 -6.36
N LYS A 66 21.56 16.48 -7.09
CA LYS A 66 22.24 15.26 -7.53
C LYS A 66 22.76 14.42 -6.36
N THR A 67 23.23 15.07 -5.31
CA THR A 67 23.68 14.40 -4.08
C THR A 67 22.51 13.77 -3.33
N MET A 68 21.36 14.47 -3.25
CA MET A 68 20.12 13.94 -2.66
C MET A 68 19.59 12.74 -3.44
N MET A 69 19.63 12.78 -4.78
CA MET A 69 19.21 11.64 -5.62
C MET A 69 19.98 10.35 -5.32
N LYS A 70 21.28 10.45 -4.97
CA LYS A 70 22.09 9.28 -4.57
C LYS A 70 21.68 8.71 -3.22
N LYS A 71 21.18 9.53 -2.31
CA LYS A 71 20.74 9.13 -0.97
C LYS A 71 19.30 8.65 -0.92
N ALA A 72 18.46 9.08 -1.85
CA ALA A 72 17.06 8.70 -1.92
C ALA A 72 16.92 7.19 -2.15
N GLU A 73 16.02 6.54 -1.42
CA GLU A 73 15.76 5.10 -1.53
C GLU A 73 14.48 4.81 -2.33
N SER A 74 13.50 5.71 -2.25
CA SER A 74 12.24 5.59 -2.99
C SER A 74 12.42 5.96 -4.46
N LYS A 75 11.86 5.15 -5.37
CA LYS A 75 11.84 5.45 -6.81
C LYS A 75 11.09 6.75 -7.12
N GLY A 76 9.98 7.00 -6.40
CA GLY A 76 9.20 8.22 -6.54
C GLY A 76 9.98 9.46 -6.14
N TYR A 77 10.68 9.42 -5.00
CA TYR A 77 11.50 10.53 -4.53
C TYR A 77 12.68 10.83 -5.48
N LYS A 78 13.34 9.78 -5.99
CA LYS A 78 14.36 9.95 -7.04
C LYS A 78 13.81 10.65 -8.27
N ARG A 79 12.59 10.29 -8.70
CA ARG A 79 11.93 10.91 -9.86
C ARG A 79 11.63 12.38 -9.60
N LEU A 80 11.11 12.75 -8.42
CA LEU A 80 10.89 14.14 -8.04
C LEU A 80 12.20 14.93 -8.10
N LEU A 81 13.26 14.44 -7.44
CA LEU A 81 14.57 15.12 -7.43
C LEU A 81 15.15 15.26 -8.84
N ASN A 82 14.98 14.26 -9.70
CA ASN A 82 15.40 14.34 -11.11
C ASN A 82 14.61 15.42 -11.88
N THR A 83 13.31 15.52 -11.65
CA THR A 83 12.48 16.58 -12.26
C THR A 83 12.95 17.98 -11.83
N LEU A 84 13.21 18.17 -10.52
CA LEU A 84 13.75 19.42 -10.00
C LEU A 84 15.13 19.73 -10.60
N TYR A 85 16.00 18.72 -10.68
CA TYR A 85 17.33 18.87 -11.30
C TYR A 85 17.23 19.26 -12.79
N THR A 86 16.35 18.60 -13.54
CA THR A 86 16.15 18.92 -14.97
C THR A 86 15.60 20.33 -15.15
N ASN A 87 14.67 20.76 -14.29
CA ASN A 87 14.16 22.13 -14.32
C ASN A 87 15.27 23.16 -14.07
N VAL A 88 16.09 22.95 -13.06
CA VAL A 88 17.21 23.86 -12.72
C VAL A 88 18.24 23.95 -13.84
N THR A 89 18.50 22.83 -14.53
CA THR A 89 19.54 22.76 -15.57
C THR A 89 19.05 23.12 -16.97
N GLN A 90 17.79 22.82 -17.29
CA GLN A 90 17.22 22.93 -18.64
C GLN A 90 16.06 23.91 -18.74
N ASN A 91 15.67 24.55 -17.62
CA ASN A 91 14.56 25.49 -17.54
C ASN A 91 13.24 24.93 -18.14
N THR A 92 12.93 23.66 -17.83
CA THR A 92 11.73 22.96 -18.30
C THR A 92 10.48 23.41 -17.53
N ASP A 93 9.28 23.12 -18.08
CA ASP A 93 8.03 23.37 -17.36
C ASP A 93 7.89 22.40 -16.18
N LEU A 94 8.11 22.95 -14.98
CA LEU A 94 8.06 22.20 -13.73
C LEU A 94 6.63 21.95 -13.28
N VAL A 95 5.73 22.93 -13.47
CA VAL A 95 4.36 22.88 -12.95
C VAL A 95 3.58 21.74 -13.59
N ASP A 96 3.59 21.65 -14.92
CA ASP A 96 2.90 20.58 -15.64
C ASP A 96 3.46 19.19 -15.27
N THR A 97 4.78 19.09 -15.14
CA THR A 97 5.43 17.83 -14.76
C THR A 97 5.09 17.40 -13.32
N LEU A 98 5.05 18.32 -12.36
CA LEU A 98 4.66 18.06 -10.98
C LEU A 98 3.19 17.63 -10.90
N LYS A 99 2.31 18.31 -11.62
CA LYS A 99 0.89 17.97 -11.69
C LYS A 99 0.67 16.56 -12.20
N LYS A 100 1.32 16.19 -13.31
CA LYS A 100 1.27 14.83 -13.86
C LYS A 100 1.82 13.78 -12.88
N GLN A 101 2.92 14.09 -12.19
CA GLN A 101 3.48 13.18 -11.18
C GLN A 101 2.53 13.01 -9.99
N GLY A 102 1.91 14.09 -9.51
CA GLY A 102 0.94 14.06 -8.42
C GLY A 102 -0.27 13.19 -8.78
N THR A 103 -0.90 13.42 -9.93
CA THR A 103 -2.05 12.64 -10.39
C THR A 103 -1.72 11.15 -10.51
N ARG A 104 -0.60 10.81 -11.13
CA ARG A 104 -0.17 9.42 -11.25
C ARG A 104 0.06 8.74 -9.89
N MET A 105 0.61 9.46 -8.92
CA MET A 105 0.81 8.89 -7.57
C MET A 105 -0.51 8.70 -6.82
N GLU A 106 -1.50 9.55 -7.06
CA GLU A 106 -2.85 9.37 -6.52
C GLU A 106 -3.53 8.14 -7.13
N GLU A 107 -3.41 7.96 -8.45
CA GLU A 107 -3.92 6.77 -9.14
C GLU A 107 -3.25 5.48 -8.60
N GLU A 108 -1.91 5.44 -8.52
CA GLU A 108 -1.15 4.31 -7.96
C GLU A 108 -1.59 4.00 -6.51
N ARG A 109 -1.91 5.02 -5.71
CA ARG A 109 -2.36 4.86 -4.33
C ARG A 109 -3.81 4.37 -4.24
N SER A 110 -4.69 4.85 -5.13
CA SER A 110 -6.07 4.37 -5.24
C SER A 110 -6.12 2.90 -5.62
N GLU A 111 -5.33 2.49 -6.62
CA GLU A 111 -5.21 1.09 -7.01
C GLU A 111 -4.67 0.18 -5.88
N GLU A 112 -3.70 0.66 -5.08
CA GLU A 112 -3.22 -0.08 -3.91
C GLU A 112 -4.33 -0.28 -2.88
N VAL A 113 -5.18 0.74 -2.65
CA VAL A 113 -6.31 0.66 -1.72
C VAL A 113 -7.43 -0.25 -2.25
N GLU A 114 -7.76 -0.18 -3.54
CA GLU A 114 -8.75 -1.06 -4.16
C GLU A 114 -8.33 -2.54 -4.06
N LYS A 115 -7.08 -2.87 -4.36
CA LYS A 115 -6.55 -4.23 -4.15
C LYS A 115 -6.66 -4.70 -2.70
N TYR A 116 -6.38 -3.82 -1.75
CA TYR A 116 -6.55 -4.14 -0.33
C TYR A 116 -8.01 -4.43 0.03
N ILE A 117 -8.94 -3.68 -0.54
CA ILE A 117 -10.38 -3.89 -0.35
C ILE A 117 -10.84 -5.19 -1.00
N GLU A 118 -10.35 -5.51 -2.20
CA GLU A 118 -10.63 -6.77 -2.89
C GLU A 118 -10.08 -7.99 -2.12
N GLU A 119 -8.84 -7.92 -1.63
CA GLU A 119 -8.25 -8.98 -0.79
C GLU A 119 -9.04 -9.16 0.51
N LEU A 120 -9.47 -8.08 1.16
CA LEU A 120 -10.29 -8.14 2.36
C LEU A 120 -11.73 -8.59 2.06
N GLY A 121 -12.26 -8.28 0.88
CA GLY A 121 -13.62 -8.69 0.45
C GLY A 121 -13.77 -10.21 0.29
N GLY A 122 -12.72 -10.91 -0.11
CA GLY A 122 -12.71 -12.37 -0.24
C GLY A 122 -12.68 -13.14 1.09
N VAL A 123 -12.18 -12.52 2.15
CA VAL A 123 -12.08 -13.15 3.49
C VAL A 123 -13.45 -13.43 4.12
N PRO A 124 -14.43 -12.48 4.14
CA PRO A 124 -15.77 -12.76 4.66
C PRO A 124 -16.50 -13.84 3.88
N GLU A 125 -16.36 -13.90 2.55
CA GLU A 125 -17.00 -14.90 1.71
C GLU A 125 -16.46 -16.30 1.99
N THR A 126 -15.16 -16.44 2.16
CA THR A 126 -14.51 -17.70 2.53
C THR A 126 -14.92 -18.13 3.94
N LEU A 127 -14.97 -17.21 4.91
CA LEU A 127 -15.44 -17.46 6.27
C LEU A 127 -16.91 -17.89 6.31
N LEU A 128 -17.78 -17.26 5.53
CA LEU A 128 -19.19 -17.64 5.42
C LEU A 128 -19.35 -19.03 4.77
N SER A 129 -18.60 -19.32 3.71
CA SER A 129 -18.67 -20.63 3.03
C SER A 129 -18.19 -21.76 3.95
N ILE A 130 -17.05 -21.61 4.62
CA ILE A 130 -16.51 -22.65 5.50
C ILE A 130 -17.27 -22.68 6.83
N GLY A 131 -17.58 -21.54 7.41
CA GLY A 131 -18.16 -21.42 8.74
C GLY A 131 -19.67 -21.75 8.78
N MET A 132 -20.42 -21.50 7.70
CA MET A 132 -21.86 -21.76 7.66
C MET A 132 -22.21 -23.05 6.91
N ILE A 133 -21.65 -23.22 5.71
CA ILE A 133 -22.01 -24.38 4.85
C ILE A 133 -21.35 -25.66 5.36
N GLY A 134 -20.13 -25.59 5.88
CA GLY A 134 -19.42 -26.74 6.41
C GLY A 134 -20.19 -27.49 7.51
N PRO A 135 -20.62 -26.83 8.60
CA PRO A 135 -21.41 -27.46 9.67
C PRO A 135 -22.75 -28.02 9.18
N ILE A 136 -23.41 -27.36 8.22
CA ILE A 136 -24.69 -27.83 7.67
C ILE A 136 -24.51 -29.13 6.90
N ILE A 137 -23.49 -29.22 6.03
CA ILE A 137 -23.17 -30.45 5.29
C ILE A 137 -22.81 -31.56 6.26
N LEU A 138 -22.00 -31.29 7.28
CA LEU A 138 -21.61 -32.25 8.29
C LEU A 138 -22.82 -32.76 9.11
N ALA A 139 -23.74 -31.87 9.46
CA ALA A 139 -24.99 -32.22 10.14
C ALA A 139 -25.86 -33.15 9.27
N ILE A 140 -26.01 -32.87 7.98
CA ILE A 140 -26.77 -33.69 7.05
C ILE A 140 -26.13 -35.06 6.90
N VAL A 141 -24.82 -35.12 6.67
CA VAL A 141 -24.06 -36.38 6.55
C VAL A 141 -24.13 -37.23 7.85
N GLY A 142 -24.14 -36.55 9.01
CA GLY A 142 -24.27 -37.21 10.31
C GLY A 142 -25.68 -37.74 10.61
N LEU A 143 -26.73 -37.09 10.06
CA LEU A 143 -28.12 -37.47 10.25
C LEU A 143 -28.59 -38.62 9.29
N VAL A 144 -27.99 -38.70 8.10
CA VAL A 144 -28.37 -39.70 7.09
C VAL A 144 -28.31 -41.13 7.64
N PRO A 145 -27.27 -41.60 8.37
CA PRO A 145 -27.25 -42.93 8.93
C PRO A 145 -28.30 -43.19 10.00
N GLN A 146 -28.69 -42.15 10.78
CA GLN A 146 -29.75 -42.27 11.80
C GLN A 146 -31.14 -42.39 11.19
N LEU A 147 -31.40 -41.72 10.07
CA LEU A 147 -32.69 -41.85 9.34
C LEU A 147 -32.79 -43.16 8.58
N MET A 148 -31.65 -43.74 8.17
CA MET A 148 -31.58 -45.01 7.43
C MET A 148 -31.39 -46.24 8.31
N SER A 149 -31.31 -46.14 9.62
CA SER A 149 -31.24 -47.26 10.55
C SER A 149 -32.52 -48.06 10.70
N GLY A 150 -33.59 -47.69 9.99
CA GLY A 150 -34.70 -48.56 9.69
C GLY A 150 -34.39 -49.42 8.45
N ASP A 151 -35.07 -50.55 8.24
CA ASP A 151 -34.96 -51.68 7.29
C ASP A 151 -34.22 -51.48 5.93
N LEU A 152 -33.91 -50.25 5.55
CA LEU A 152 -33.14 -49.88 4.32
C LEU A 152 -31.62 -49.91 4.49
N GLY A 153 -31.10 -49.92 5.73
CA GLY A 153 -29.66 -49.92 6.01
C GLY A 153 -28.93 -51.23 5.61
N ALA A 154 -29.68 -52.29 5.32
CA ALA A 154 -29.11 -53.58 4.89
C ALA A 154 -28.68 -53.59 3.39
N PHE A 155 -29.07 -52.60 2.60
CA PHE A 155 -28.75 -52.54 1.16
C PHE A 155 -27.59 -51.64 0.77
N MET A 156 -27.10 -50.77 1.67
CA MET A 156 -25.95 -49.90 1.39
C MET A 156 -24.87 -50.15 2.45
N SER A 157 -23.68 -50.56 2.04
CA SER A 157 -22.49 -50.63 2.88
C SER A 157 -22.07 -49.19 3.28
N LEU A 158 -22.68 -48.69 4.36
CA LEU A 158 -22.32 -47.42 4.95
C LEU A 158 -21.00 -47.55 5.73
N PRO A 159 -20.14 -46.51 5.72
CA PRO A 159 -18.95 -46.52 6.56
C PRO A 159 -19.33 -46.67 8.04
N GLU A 160 -18.52 -47.43 8.80
CA GLU A 160 -18.75 -47.63 10.22
C GLU A 160 -18.97 -46.29 10.97
N ALA A 161 -19.84 -46.32 11.98
CA ALA A 161 -20.16 -45.15 12.81
C ALA A 161 -18.90 -44.48 13.42
N SER A 162 -17.82 -45.21 13.58
CA SER A 162 -16.51 -44.72 14.01
C SER A 162 -15.87 -43.73 13.02
N VAL A 163 -16.01 -44.00 11.72
CA VAL A 163 -15.49 -43.13 10.65
C VAL A 163 -16.28 -41.83 10.58
N ILE A 164 -17.61 -41.93 10.72
CA ILE A 164 -18.49 -40.77 10.72
C ILE A 164 -18.21 -39.85 11.91
N ASN A 165 -18.05 -40.42 13.13
CA ASN A 165 -17.67 -39.64 14.31
C ASN A 165 -16.30 -38.98 14.18
N THR A 166 -15.35 -39.64 13.54
CA THR A 166 -14.01 -39.05 13.31
C THR A 166 -14.09 -37.87 12.34
N VAL A 167 -14.83 -37.99 11.25
CA VAL A 167 -15.01 -36.89 10.27
C VAL A 167 -15.75 -35.72 10.89
N VAL A 168 -16.80 -35.99 11.69
CA VAL A 168 -17.55 -34.92 12.40
C VAL A 168 -16.64 -34.19 13.42
N ASN A 169 -15.84 -34.92 14.18
CA ASN A 169 -14.93 -34.34 15.16
C ASN A 169 -13.82 -33.53 14.48
N ILE A 170 -13.26 -33.99 13.37
CA ILE A 170 -12.27 -33.24 12.59
C ILE A 170 -12.91 -31.96 12.02
N GLY A 171 -14.13 -32.06 11.50
CA GLY A 171 -14.87 -30.90 10.97
C GLY A 171 -15.18 -29.86 12.04
N LEU A 172 -15.61 -30.30 13.23
CA LEU A 172 -15.83 -29.43 14.39
C LEU A 172 -14.52 -28.77 14.86
N PHE A 173 -13.42 -29.49 14.86
CA PHE A 173 -12.12 -28.93 15.22
C PHE A 173 -11.65 -27.87 14.21
N MET A 174 -11.87 -28.09 12.91
CA MET A 174 -11.55 -27.12 11.86
C MET A 174 -12.42 -25.84 11.92
N THR A 175 -13.63 -25.92 12.48
CA THR A 175 -14.49 -24.73 12.62
C THR A 175 -14.18 -23.93 13.89
N LEU A 176 -13.42 -24.48 14.83
CA LEU A 176 -13.09 -23.86 16.11
C LEU A 176 -11.71 -23.17 16.12
N VAL A 177 -10.88 -23.40 15.08
CA VAL A 177 -9.59 -22.74 14.83
C VAL A 177 -9.74 -21.66 13.79
#